data_320fe199b773ac26564d4de460ca7e7d
#
_entry.id   320fe199b773ac26564d4de460ca7e7d
#
_cell.length_a   1.000
_cell.length_b   1.000
_cell.length_c   1.000
_cell.angle_alpha   90.00
_cell.angle_beta   90.00
_cell.angle_gamma   90.00
#
_symmetry.space_group_name_H-M   'P 1'
#
loop_
_entity.id
_entity.type
_entity.pdbx_description
1 polymer ?
#
loop_
_entity_poly.entity_id
_entity_poly.type
_entity_poly.pdbx_seq_one_letter_code
_entity_poly.pdbx_strand_id
1 'polypeptide(L)'
;MFKKVFGLFLFLFVVVLSFNGCVDTAPTYDNLAAIRCADGIQNFDETGVDCGGNSCNKVCPPYSNELNGEVLWRQVLTPNKVYTLSGPLLVRQGATLEIHAGTIIKAVPGTKAHIAVQPGAKLWIWGTESNPVVFTSASDAPQPGDWGGIIMMGKAPTGHEERPRTLVGNYFYGGDYEFDSSGQIRYTKIEYAGAAFQEDIYFNGLGLYGVGKNTTLSHIHISKGLGSGMAIFGGNATIYNVLSTQNQINGIEIEGGWSGIGLKWFVSQPQQHGIWIDYSTEASKNGTAFSVSEVLIKNPLNGAGLAFKSGGVKGHFSSLQFSGVSKGFYASDVNVLDGLSTSGFGIEALGLQDTPANFNWGNSDANPPSFVGETNFSTFSDAFPDWGLPIQ
;
A
#
# COMPACT_ATOMS: atom_id res chain seq x y z
N MET A 1 11.62 103.96 0.58
CA MET A 1 10.67 102.88 0.38
C MET A 1 11.33 101.89 -0.52
N PHE A 2 11.84 100.85 0.06
CA PHE A 2 12.71 99.85 -0.63
C PHE A 2 11.93 98.68 -1.13
N LYS A 3 12.06 98.42 -2.43
CA LYS A 3 11.68 97.13 -3.01
C LYS A 3 12.90 96.25 -3.12
N LYS A 4 12.95 95.12 -2.41
CA LYS A 4 13.99 94.08 -2.59
C LYS A 4 13.52 93.10 -3.64
N VAL A 5 14.33 93.00 -4.67
CA VAL A 5 14.21 91.96 -5.69
C VAL A 5 14.92 90.73 -5.17
N PHE A 6 14.22 89.60 -5.07
CA PHE A 6 14.76 88.27 -4.72
C PHE A 6 14.99 87.49 -6.01
N GLY A 7 16.28 87.30 -6.31
CA GLY A 7 16.63 86.43 -7.46
C GLY A 7 16.49 84.95 -7.12
N LEU A 8 15.75 84.25 -7.96
CA LEU A 8 15.54 82.82 -7.85
C LEU A 8 16.70 82.14 -8.64
N PHE A 9 17.63 81.49 -7.92
CA PHE A 9 18.59 80.58 -8.48
C PHE A 9 17.93 79.22 -8.67
N LEU A 10 17.71 78.86 -9.93
CA LEU A 10 17.21 77.52 -10.32
C LEU A 10 18.43 76.57 -10.41
N PHE A 11 18.64 75.73 -9.38
CA PHE A 11 19.60 74.66 -9.43
C PHE A 11 18.99 73.49 -10.18
N LEU A 12 19.46 73.28 -11.41
CA LEU A 12 19.10 72.13 -12.21
C LEU A 12 19.84 70.87 -11.67
N PHE A 13 19.20 70.05 -10.85
CA PHE A 13 19.76 68.77 -10.40
C PHE A 13 19.51 67.77 -11.52
N VAL A 14 20.54 67.47 -12.32
CA VAL A 14 20.50 66.37 -13.27
C VAL A 14 20.69 65.07 -12.47
N VAL A 15 19.57 64.37 -12.16
CA VAL A 15 19.63 63.02 -11.63
C VAL A 15 19.94 62.10 -12.80
N VAL A 16 21.20 61.65 -12.89
CA VAL A 16 21.56 60.53 -13.76
C VAL A 16 21.07 59.25 -13.09
N LEU A 17 19.88 58.80 -13.48
CA LEU A 17 19.41 57.47 -13.17
C LEU A 17 20.23 56.46 -13.99
N SER A 18 21.27 55.90 -13.39
CA SER A 18 21.91 54.70 -13.89
C SER A 18 20.89 53.55 -13.80
N PHE A 19 20.23 53.28 -14.88
CA PHE A 19 19.52 52.01 -15.05
C PHE A 19 20.60 50.93 -15.13
N ASN A 20 20.90 50.27 -13.99
CA ASN A 20 21.48 48.96 -14.01
C ASN A 20 20.38 48.05 -14.55
N GLY A 21 20.25 47.94 -15.87
CA GLY A 21 19.46 46.90 -16.50
C GLY A 21 20.03 45.59 -16.01
N CYS A 22 19.22 44.79 -15.29
CA CYS A 22 19.41 43.33 -15.23
C CYS A 22 19.50 42.89 -16.68
N VAL A 23 20.69 42.63 -17.16
CA VAL A 23 20.88 41.91 -18.40
C VAL A 23 20.44 40.49 -18.02
N ASP A 24 19.18 40.20 -18.27
CA ASP A 24 18.68 38.82 -18.34
C ASP A 24 19.44 38.20 -19.51
N THR A 25 20.63 37.67 -19.23
CA THR A 25 21.28 36.78 -20.18
C THR A 25 20.39 35.55 -20.27
N ALA A 26 19.53 35.55 -21.26
CA ALA A 26 18.84 34.33 -21.62
C ALA A 26 19.88 33.21 -21.65
N PRO A 27 19.66 32.08 -20.94
CA PRO A 27 20.63 31.01 -20.88
C PRO A 27 21.02 30.63 -22.29
N THR A 28 22.32 30.66 -22.58
CA THR A 28 22.84 30.21 -23.87
C THR A 28 22.46 28.73 -24.05
N TYR A 29 22.35 28.27 -25.27
CA TYR A 29 21.99 26.89 -25.58
C TYR A 29 22.82 25.85 -24.78
N ASP A 30 24.09 26.14 -24.58
CA ASP A 30 25.02 25.32 -23.78
C ASP A 30 24.66 25.32 -22.28
N ASN A 31 24.20 26.45 -21.73
CA ASN A 31 23.75 26.52 -20.35
C ASN A 31 22.41 25.82 -20.14
N LEU A 32 21.53 25.82 -21.14
CA LEU A 32 20.27 25.08 -21.10
C LEU A 32 20.51 23.55 -21.09
N ALA A 33 21.44 23.07 -21.89
CA ALA A 33 21.85 21.67 -21.89
C ALA A 33 22.44 21.26 -20.52
N ALA A 34 23.33 22.09 -19.94
CA ALA A 34 23.90 21.83 -18.62
C ALA A 34 22.85 21.82 -17.49
N ILE A 35 21.86 22.70 -17.54
CA ILE A 35 20.76 22.73 -16.57
C ILE A 35 19.87 21.49 -16.72
N ARG A 36 19.56 21.09 -17.93
CA ARG A 36 18.72 19.92 -18.25
C ARG A 36 19.35 18.61 -17.80
N CYS A 37 20.66 18.48 -17.96
CA CYS A 37 21.40 17.27 -17.56
C CYS A 37 21.76 17.24 -16.06
N ALA A 38 21.08 18.02 -15.24
CA ALA A 38 21.28 18.09 -13.79
C ALA A 38 20.01 18.54 -13.05
N ASP A 39 18.84 18.38 -13.67
CA ASP A 39 17.57 18.81 -13.10
C ASP A 39 16.82 17.67 -12.38
N GLY A 40 17.39 16.47 -12.37
CA GLY A 40 16.81 15.29 -11.75
C GLY A 40 15.63 14.68 -12.49
N ILE A 41 15.41 15.04 -13.77
CA ILE A 41 14.27 14.59 -14.57
C ILE A 41 14.80 13.99 -15.87
N GLN A 42 14.41 12.75 -16.17
CA GLN A 42 14.66 12.21 -17.50
C GLN A 42 13.76 12.89 -18.52
N ASN A 43 14.33 13.74 -19.33
CA ASN A 43 13.60 14.52 -20.33
C ASN A 43 14.40 14.65 -21.65
N PHE A 44 13.80 15.24 -22.68
CA PHE A 44 14.42 15.39 -24.01
C PHE A 44 14.96 14.08 -24.59
N ASP A 45 16.26 14.04 -24.94
CA ASP A 45 16.94 12.87 -25.53
C ASP A 45 17.73 12.06 -24.52
N GLU A 46 17.56 12.33 -23.23
CA GLU A 46 18.21 11.56 -22.17
C GLU A 46 17.77 10.09 -22.17
N THR A 47 18.70 9.18 -22.04
CA THR A 47 18.45 7.75 -21.92
C THR A 47 18.31 7.29 -20.46
N GLY A 48 18.65 8.15 -19.51
CA GLY A 48 18.42 8.03 -18.07
C GLY A 48 18.35 9.42 -17.45
N VAL A 49 17.99 9.50 -16.16
CA VAL A 49 17.91 10.77 -15.45
C VAL A 49 19.27 11.47 -15.47
N ASP A 50 19.32 12.70 -15.97
CA ASP A 50 20.52 13.53 -16.08
C ASP A 50 21.69 12.82 -16.79
N CYS A 51 21.43 11.94 -17.73
CA CYS A 51 22.50 11.21 -18.44
C CYS A 51 22.04 10.61 -19.76
N GLY A 52 23.02 10.36 -20.64
CA GLY A 52 22.80 9.77 -21.97
C GLY A 52 22.17 10.73 -22.97
N GLY A 53 21.90 10.26 -24.18
CA GLY A 53 21.49 11.11 -25.29
C GLY A 53 22.65 11.92 -25.87
N ASN A 54 22.35 12.76 -26.86
CA ASN A 54 23.34 13.63 -27.48
C ASN A 54 23.53 14.94 -26.72
N SER A 55 22.54 15.31 -25.88
CA SER A 55 22.53 16.57 -25.14
C SER A 55 23.28 16.49 -23.82
N CYS A 56 23.42 15.28 -23.24
CA CYS A 56 24.09 15.07 -21.97
C CYS A 56 25.40 14.32 -22.17
N ASN A 57 26.53 14.97 -21.93
CA ASN A 57 27.85 14.35 -22.05
C ASN A 57 28.12 13.26 -20.99
N LYS A 58 27.26 13.13 -20.01
CA LYS A 58 27.36 12.12 -18.94
C LYS A 58 26.80 10.80 -19.45
N VAL A 59 27.68 9.80 -19.56
CA VAL A 59 27.25 8.44 -19.87
C VAL A 59 26.42 7.92 -18.70
N CYS A 60 25.22 7.42 -19.00
CA CYS A 60 24.44 6.72 -17.98
C CYS A 60 25.26 5.54 -17.44
N PRO A 61 25.35 5.39 -16.12
CA PRO A 61 25.87 4.14 -15.58
C PRO A 61 25.05 2.98 -16.16
N PRO A 62 25.68 1.84 -16.46
CA PRO A 62 24.92 0.67 -16.90
C PRO A 62 23.79 0.45 -15.89
N TYR A 63 22.53 0.44 -16.37
CA TYR A 63 21.38 0.21 -15.50
C TYR A 63 21.62 -1.10 -14.75
N SER A 64 21.94 -0.98 -13.48
CA SER A 64 22.02 -2.13 -12.59
C SER A 64 20.63 -2.76 -12.54
N ASN A 65 20.57 -4.07 -12.79
CA ASN A 65 19.34 -4.81 -12.51
C ASN A 65 19.16 -5.03 -11.01
N GLU A 66 20.12 -4.58 -10.22
CA GLU A 66 20.12 -4.68 -8.77
C GLU A 66 19.38 -3.51 -8.16
N LEU A 67 18.44 -3.84 -7.28
CA LEU A 67 17.60 -2.89 -6.57
C LEU A 67 17.94 -2.96 -5.08
N ASN A 68 18.46 -1.87 -4.54
CA ASN A 68 18.67 -1.63 -3.11
C ASN A 68 18.90 -0.14 -2.86
N GLY A 69 18.91 0.26 -1.60
CA GLY A 69 19.16 1.65 -1.21
C GLY A 69 17.96 2.56 -1.45
N GLU A 70 18.12 3.67 -2.15
CA GLU A 70 17.11 4.73 -2.22
C GLU A 70 16.74 5.08 -3.66
N VAL A 71 15.44 5.25 -3.88
CA VAL A 71 14.88 5.89 -5.08
C VAL A 71 14.59 7.33 -4.72
N LEU A 72 15.35 8.26 -5.31
CA LEU A 72 15.27 9.68 -5.01
C LEU A 72 14.45 10.48 -6.06
N TRP A 73 14.25 9.88 -7.25
CA TRP A 73 13.58 10.47 -8.39
C TRP A 73 12.59 9.49 -9.01
N ARG A 74 12.24 9.68 -10.27
CA ARG A 74 11.46 8.69 -11.01
C ARG A 74 12.38 7.56 -11.51
N GLN A 75 12.13 6.34 -11.07
CA GLN A 75 12.80 5.13 -11.57
C GLN A 75 11.77 4.24 -12.26
N VAL A 76 12.10 3.76 -13.47
CA VAL A 76 11.23 2.91 -14.28
C VAL A 76 11.84 1.52 -14.43
N LEU A 77 11.05 0.49 -14.12
CA LEU A 77 11.41 -0.91 -14.33
C LEU A 77 10.57 -1.48 -15.49
N THR A 78 11.24 -2.13 -16.45
CA THR A 78 10.60 -2.64 -17.66
C THR A 78 10.79 -4.16 -17.78
N PRO A 79 9.94 -4.88 -18.54
CA PRO A 79 9.98 -6.35 -18.62
C PRO A 79 11.20 -6.92 -19.37
N ASN A 80 12.03 -6.07 -19.96
CA ASN A 80 13.17 -6.51 -20.79
C ASN A 80 14.29 -7.19 -20.01
N LYS A 81 14.20 -7.20 -18.67
CA LYS A 81 15.20 -7.77 -17.77
C LYS A 81 14.56 -8.19 -16.45
N VAL A 82 15.19 -9.15 -15.78
CA VAL A 82 14.86 -9.54 -14.41
C VAL A 82 15.64 -8.64 -13.46
N TYR A 83 14.96 -8.07 -12.48
CA TYR A 83 15.57 -7.26 -11.44
C TYR A 83 15.84 -8.10 -10.19
N THR A 84 16.94 -7.80 -9.51
CA THR A 84 17.33 -8.46 -8.26
C THR A 84 17.21 -7.46 -7.10
N LEU A 85 16.28 -7.71 -6.19
CA LEU A 85 16.14 -6.92 -4.97
C LEU A 85 17.07 -7.52 -3.90
N SER A 86 18.23 -6.91 -3.70
CA SER A 86 19.32 -7.44 -2.85
C SER A 86 19.37 -6.83 -1.44
N GLY A 87 18.44 -5.93 -1.13
CA GLY A 87 18.33 -5.27 0.17
C GLY A 87 17.09 -4.38 0.21
N PRO A 88 16.91 -3.59 1.28
CA PRO A 88 15.85 -2.61 1.36
C PRO A 88 15.92 -1.59 0.22
N LEU A 89 14.78 -1.35 -0.47
CA LEU A 89 14.62 -0.31 -1.47
C LEU A 89 13.63 0.73 -0.96
N LEU A 90 14.11 1.91 -0.64
CA LEU A 90 13.33 2.98 -0.04
C LEU A 90 12.95 4.04 -1.08
N VAL A 91 11.68 4.11 -1.44
CA VAL A 91 11.17 5.17 -2.34
C VAL A 91 10.89 6.41 -1.50
N ARG A 92 11.72 7.44 -1.69
CA ARG A 92 11.72 8.66 -0.88
C ARG A 92 10.58 9.59 -1.25
N GLN A 93 10.16 10.41 -0.31
CA GLN A 93 9.16 11.45 -0.54
C GLN A 93 9.47 12.25 -1.81
N GLY A 94 8.48 12.40 -2.68
CA GLY A 94 8.63 13.06 -3.99
C GLY A 94 9.10 12.16 -5.12
N ALA A 95 9.68 11.00 -4.80
CA ALA A 95 10.13 10.03 -5.81
C ALA A 95 8.99 9.11 -6.29
N THR A 96 9.23 8.47 -7.41
CA THR A 96 8.32 7.50 -8.03
C THR A 96 9.07 6.26 -8.48
N LEU A 97 8.60 5.10 -8.02
CA LEU A 97 8.99 3.80 -8.58
C LEU A 97 7.87 3.35 -9.51
N GLU A 98 8.18 3.23 -10.80
CA GLU A 98 7.23 2.82 -11.83
C GLU A 98 7.63 1.46 -12.40
N ILE A 99 6.69 0.51 -12.44
CA ILE A 99 6.96 -0.87 -12.84
C ILE A 99 5.95 -1.27 -13.92
N HIS A 100 6.45 -1.60 -15.10
CA HIS A 100 5.64 -1.93 -16.25
C HIS A 100 5.23 -3.41 -16.28
N ALA A 101 4.15 -3.68 -17.02
CA ALA A 101 3.59 -5.02 -17.18
C ALA A 101 4.64 -6.06 -17.59
N GLY A 102 4.58 -7.26 -16.99
CA GLY A 102 5.49 -8.36 -17.27
C GLY A 102 6.87 -8.23 -16.61
N THR A 103 7.11 -7.20 -15.81
CA THR A 103 8.36 -7.06 -15.06
C THR A 103 8.44 -8.10 -13.94
N ILE A 104 9.61 -8.71 -13.78
CA ILE A 104 9.89 -9.68 -12.71
C ILE A 104 10.96 -9.12 -11.79
N ILE A 105 10.67 -9.08 -10.50
CA ILE A 105 11.58 -8.70 -9.43
C ILE A 105 11.81 -9.91 -8.53
N LYS A 106 13.08 -10.34 -8.42
CA LYS A 106 13.51 -11.45 -7.58
C LYS A 106 14.25 -10.93 -6.37
N ALA A 107 13.73 -11.20 -5.18
CA ALA A 107 14.33 -10.77 -3.93
C ALA A 107 15.30 -11.82 -3.38
N VAL A 108 16.47 -11.37 -2.94
CA VAL A 108 17.53 -12.24 -2.40
C VAL A 108 17.19 -12.64 -0.96
N PRO A 109 17.06 -13.93 -0.65
CA PRO A 109 16.77 -14.40 0.70
C PRO A 109 17.81 -13.96 1.73
N GLY A 110 17.36 -13.72 2.96
CA GLY A 110 18.24 -13.40 4.09
C GLY A 110 18.78 -11.96 4.13
N THR A 111 18.50 -11.14 3.12
CA THR A 111 18.98 -9.75 3.03
C THR A 111 18.01 -8.73 3.66
N LYS A 112 16.90 -9.19 4.20
CA LYS A 112 15.76 -8.35 4.62
C LYS A 112 15.27 -7.42 3.50
N ALA A 113 15.45 -7.85 2.25
CA ALA A 113 14.99 -7.14 1.06
C ALA A 113 13.49 -6.85 1.18
N HIS A 114 13.12 -5.59 0.97
CA HIS A 114 11.72 -5.14 0.93
C HIS A 114 11.64 -3.83 0.17
N ILE A 115 10.46 -3.47 -0.28
CA ILE A 115 10.20 -2.15 -0.87
C ILE A 115 9.41 -1.33 0.12
N ALA A 116 9.92 -0.15 0.49
CA ALA A 116 9.26 0.78 1.39
C ALA A 116 8.99 2.11 0.69
N VAL A 117 7.72 2.45 0.51
CA VAL A 117 7.26 3.68 -0.16
C VAL A 117 6.85 4.69 0.89
N GLN A 118 7.61 5.78 1.02
CA GLN A 118 7.39 6.80 2.05
C GLN A 118 6.14 7.66 1.77
N PRO A 119 5.56 8.30 2.80
CA PRO A 119 4.47 9.25 2.62
C PRO A 119 4.84 10.37 1.64
N GLY A 120 4.03 10.50 0.56
CA GLY A 120 4.30 11.44 -0.54
C GLY A 120 5.21 10.93 -1.64
N ALA A 121 5.71 9.69 -1.54
CA ALA A 121 6.27 8.94 -2.67
C ALA A 121 5.18 8.23 -3.46
N LYS A 122 5.51 7.66 -4.61
CA LYS A 122 4.59 6.92 -5.47
C LYS A 122 5.15 5.55 -5.87
N LEU A 123 4.29 4.55 -5.81
CA LEU A 123 4.52 3.26 -6.44
C LEU A 123 3.47 3.05 -7.54
N TRP A 124 3.93 2.99 -8.77
CA TRP A 124 3.07 2.75 -9.93
C TRP A 124 3.38 1.38 -10.53
N ILE A 125 2.44 0.44 -10.39
CA ILE A 125 2.56 -0.89 -10.98
C ILE A 125 1.47 -1.06 -12.05
N TRP A 126 1.90 -1.19 -13.29
CA TRP A 126 1.08 -1.23 -14.50
C TRP A 126 0.95 -2.65 -15.05
N GLY A 127 0.77 -3.66 -14.21
CA GLY A 127 0.49 -5.01 -14.68
C GLY A 127 -0.79 -5.09 -15.50
N THR A 128 -0.89 -6.14 -16.30
CA THR A 128 -2.10 -6.55 -17.01
C THR A 128 -2.41 -8.00 -16.69
N GLU A 129 -3.60 -8.45 -16.97
CA GLU A 129 -4.02 -9.84 -16.75
C GLU A 129 -3.08 -10.83 -17.44
N SER A 130 -2.73 -10.59 -18.70
CA SER A 130 -1.82 -11.43 -19.48
C SER A 130 -0.34 -11.26 -19.12
N ASN A 131 0.04 -10.12 -18.54
CA ASN A 131 1.42 -9.79 -18.20
C ASN A 131 1.46 -9.12 -16.81
N PRO A 132 1.21 -9.86 -15.72
CA PRO A 132 1.29 -9.31 -14.38
C PRO A 132 2.73 -8.93 -14.02
N VAL A 133 2.88 -8.01 -13.08
CA VAL A 133 4.16 -7.77 -12.41
C VAL A 133 4.33 -8.82 -11.32
N VAL A 134 5.52 -9.42 -11.24
CA VAL A 134 5.80 -10.50 -10.30
C VAL A 134 6.94 -10.12 -9.37
N PHE A 135 6.67 -10.17 -8.06
CA PHE A 135 7.66 -10.12 -7.00
C PHE A 135 7.76 -11.51 -6.39
N THR A 136 8.95 -12.10 -6.41
CA THR A 136 9.16 -13.46 -5.90
C THR A 136 10.57 -13.62 -5.31
N SER A 137 10.85 -14.79 -4.79
CA SER A 137 12.19 -15.12 -4.29
C SER A 137 13.21 -15.33 -5.43
N ALA A 138 14.47 -15.00 -5.18
CA ALA A 138 15.61 -15.35 -6.04
C ALA A 138 16.14 -16.76 -5.79
N SER A 139 15.64 -17.47 -4.80
CA SER A 139 16.03 -18.85 -4.48
C SER A 139 15.54 -19.83 -5.54
N ASP A 140 16.33 -20.85 -5.82
CA ASP A 140 15.92 -21.99 -6.66
C ASP A 140 14.89 -22.90 -5.93
N ALA A 141 14.83 -22.82 -4.60
CA ALA A 141 13.85 -23.48 -3.74
C ALA A 141 13.16 -22.44 -2.81
N PRO A 142 12.25 -21.63 -3.34
CA PRO A 142 11.63 -20.53 -2.61
C PRO A 142 10.91 -20.99 -1.35
N GLN A 143 11.08 -20.23 -0.26
CA GLN A 143 10.45 -20.48 1.04
C GLN A 143 9.64 -19.26 1.51
N PRO A 144 8.55 -19.46 2.25
CA PRO A 144 7.84 -18.38 2.93
C PRO A 144 8.81 -17.54 3.77
N GLY A 145 8.78 -16.21 3.60
CA GLY A 145 9.66 -15.31 4.33
C GLY A 145 11.04 -15.10 3.72
N ASP A 146 11.29 -15.52 2.50
CA ASP A 146 12.56 -15.26 1.82
C ASP A 146 12.85 -13.75 1.72
N TRP A 147 11.83 -12.91 1.71
CA TRP A 147 11.96 -11.46 1.67
C TRP A 147 10.83 -10.74 2.45
N GLY A 148 10.97 -9.43 2.65
CA GLY A 148 10.04 -8.67 3.48
C GLY A 148 8.66 -8.47 2.85
N GLY A 149 8.61 -8.04 1.60
CA GLY A 149 7.35 -7.63 0.95
C GLY A 149 7.35 -6.15 0.57
N ILE A 150 6.16 -5.59 0.38
CA ILE A 150 5.96 -4.20 -0.02
C ILE A 150 5.26 -3.45 1.11
N ILE A 151 5.81 -2.31 1.50
CA ILE A 151 5.24 -1.39 2.49
C ILE A 151 4.87 -0.09 1.78
N MET A 152 3.60 0.26 1.76
CA MET A 152 3.13 1.55 1.26
C MET A 152 2.66 2.42 2.42
N MET A 153 3.19 3.61 2.51
CA MET A 153 2.88 4.56 3.56
C MET A 153 2.27 5.84 2.96
N GLY A 154 1.11 6.20 3.43
CA GLY A 154 0.38 7.39 3.01
C GLY A 154 0.26 8.44 4.11
N LYS A 155 -0.50 9.49 3.81
CA LYS A 155 -0.80 10.63 4.68
C LYS A 155 -2.27 10.68 5.11
N ALA A 156 -3.04 9.63 4.85
CA ALA A 156 -4.44 9.57 5.22
C ALA A 156 -4.60 9.33 6.74
N PRO A 157 -5.77 9.67 7.30
CA PRO A 157 -6.06 9.47 8.72
C PRO A 157 -5.87 8.02 9.16
N THR A 158 -5.36 7.86 10.36
CA THR A 158 -5.30 6.59 11.08
C THR A 158 -6.07 6.72 12.39
N GLY A 159 -6.31 5.63 13.07
CA GLY A 159 -6.96 5.66 14.38
C GLY A 159 -6.12 6.26 15.50
N HIS A 160 -4.93 6.72 15.23
CA HIS A 160 -4.00 7.27 16.21
C HIS A 160 -4.08 8.79 16.29
N GLU A 161 -3.93 9.35 17.50
CA GLU A 161 -3.87 10.80 17.71
C GLU A 161 -2.57 11.41 17.16
N GLU A 162 -1.47 10.67 17.27
CA GLU A 162 -0.16 11.06 16.73
C GLU A 162 0.17 10.21 15.49
N ARG A 163 1.09 10.69 14.68
CA ARG A 163 1.58 9.92 13.52
C ARG A 163 2.32 8.67 13.99
N PRO A 164 1.76 7.49 13.74
CA PRO A 164 2.36 6.25 14.18
C PRO A 164 3.60 5.87 13.35
N ARG A 165 4.28 4.84 13.83
CA ARG A 165 5.38 4.20 13.12
C ARG A 165 5.05 2.75 12.80
N THR A 166 5.55 2.27 11.68
CA THR A 166 5.45 0.85 11.33
C THR A 166 6.28 0.01 12.31
N LEU A 167 5.79 -1.16 12.67
CA LEU A 167 6.55 -2.12 13.49
C LEU A 167 7.81 -2.60 12.76
N VAL A 168 7.70 -2.79 11.45
CA VAL A 168 8.83 -3.16 10.59
C VAL A 168 9.46 -1.90 9.99
N GLY A 169 10.77 -1.72 10.15
CA GLY A 169 11.51 -0.58 9.58
C GLY A 169 11.32 0.75 10.31
N ASN A 170 10.42 0.86 11.28
CA ASN A 170 10.21 2.06 12.11
C ASN A 170 9.94 3.35 11.30
N TYR A 171 9.16 3.25 10.22
CA TYR A 171 8.82 4.38 9.35
C TYR A 171 7.59 5.13 9.86
N PHE A 172 7.57 6.46 9.73
CA PHE A 172 6.37 7.25 9.99
C PHE A 172 5.34 7.11 8.88
N TYR A 173 4.05 7.08 9.25
CA TYR A 173 2.93 7.09 8.32
C TYR A 173 1.73 7.86 8.87
N GLY A 174 0.68 7.99 8.06
CA GLY A 174 -0.55 8.67 8.45
C GLY A 174 -0.45 10.20 8.45
N GLY A 175 -1.53 10.83 8.74
CA GLY A 175 -1.75 12.28 8.76
C GLY A 175 -3.24 12.58 8.73
N ASP A 176 -3.62 13.69 8.12
CA ASP A 176 -4.99 14.20 8.03
C ASP A 176 -5.48 14.37 6.57
N TYR A 177 -4.70 13.89 5.60
CA TYR A 177 -5.03 14.08 4.19
C TYR A 177 -5.71 12.85 3.59
N GLU A 178 -7.05 12.80 3.68
CA GLU A 178 -7.87 11.69 3.16
C GLU A 178 -7.66 11.39 1.66
N PHE A 179 -7.41 12.42 0.87
CA PHE A 179 -7.20 12.31 -0.58
C PHE A 179 -5.75 11.98 -0.95
N ASP A 180 -4.96 11.50 0.01
CA ASP A 180 -3.61 11.06 -0.29
C ASP A 180 -3.60 10.01 -1.38
N SER A 181 -2.54 10.02 -2.18
CA SER A 181 -2.25 9.01 -3.17
C SER A 181 -0.84 8.51 -2.97
N SER A 182 -0.70 7.23 -2.74
CA SER A 182 0.59 6.53 -2.72
C SER A 182 0.91 5.85 -4.06
N GLY A 183 0.07 6.04 -5.09
CA GLY A 183 0.26 5.50 -6.43
C GLY A 183 -0.85 4.53 -6.86
N GLN A 184 -0.45 3.47 -7.56
CA GLN A 184 -1.37 2.46 -8.09
C GLN A 184 -0.69 1.10 -8.13
N ILE A 185 -1.44 0.06 -7.76
CA ILE A 185 -1.03 -1.34 -7.97
C ILE A 185 -2.12 -2.03 -8.79
N ARG A 186 -1.75 -2.60 -9.91
CA ARG A 186 -2.64 -3.40 -10.76
C ARG A 186 -1.97 -4.66 -11.27
N TYR A 187 -2.69 -5.80 -11.23
CA TYR A 187 -2.26 -7.09 -11.72
C TYR A 187 -0.84 -7.45 -11.24
N THR A 188 -0.73 -7.67 -9.93
CA THR A 188 0.54 -7.88 -9.25
C THR A 188 0.53 -9.18 -8.47
N LYS A 189 1.56 -9.99 -8.61
CA LYS A 189 1.81 -11.18 -7.80
C LYS A 189 2.92 -10.90 -6.80
N ILE A 190 2.70 -11.25 -5.53
CA ILE A 190 3.67 -11.12 -4.43
C ILE A 190 3.78 -12.49 -3.78
N GLU A 191 4.92 -13.13 -3.92
CA GLU A 191 5.14 -14.50 -3.51
C GLU A 191 6.30 -14.62 -2.52
N TYR A 192 6.19 -15.53 -1.54
CA TYR A 192 7.23 -15.87 -0.57
C TYR A 192 7.71 -14.70 0.30
N ALA A 193 6.90 -13.68 0.47
CA ALA A 193 7.19 -12.53 1.30
C ALA A 193 6.94 -12.80 2.79
N GLY A 194 7.02 -11.76 3.62
CA GLY A 194 6.66 -11.85 5.03
C GLY A 194 7.81 -12.25 5.96
N ALA A 195 9.06 -11.97 5.59
CA ALA A 195 10.22 -12.28 6.43
C ALA A 195 10.06 -11.81 7.88
N ALA A 196 10.67 -12.53 8.82
CA ALA A 196 10.78 -12.06 10.19
C ALA A 196 11.66 -10.80 10.25
N PHE A 197 11.16 -9.73 10.84
CA PHE A 197 11.90 -8.52 11.10
C PHE A 197 12.70 -8.64 12.41
N GLN A 198 12.02 -9.11 13.44
CA GLN A 198 12.56 -9.50 14.74
C GLN A 198 11.67 -10.59 15.34
N GLU A 199 11.94 -11.05 16.57
CA GLU A 199 11.13 -12.05 17.25
C GLU A 199 9.65 -11.61 17.28
N ASP A 200 8.76 -12.49 16.84
CA ASP A 200 7.30 -12.28 16.75
C ASP A 200 6.82 -11.08 15.92
N ILE A 201 7.72 -10.39 15.20
CA ILE A 201 7.35 -9.31 14.28
C ILE A 201 7.75 -9.69 12.86
N TYR A 202 6.77 -9.74 12.00
CA TYR A 202 6.92 -10.13 10.60
C TYR A 202 6.56 -8.99 9.66
N PHE A 203 7.18 -8.96 8.51
CA PHE A 203 6.64 -8.23 7.38
C PHE A 203 5.37 -8.91 6.89
N ASN A 204 4.55 -8.19 6.14
CA ASN A 204 3.42 -8.72 5.40
C ASN A 204 3.73 -8.73 3.91
N GLY A 205 3.03 -9.55 3.13
CA GLY A 205 3.21 -9.52 1.68
C GLY A 205 3.00 -8.12 1.11
N LEU A 206 1.89 -7.48 1.49
CA LEU A 206 1.60 -6.07 1.21
C LEU A 206 1.10 -5.39 2.49
N GLY A 207 1.87 -4.44 3.01
CA GLY A 207 1.48 -3.59 4.13
C GLY A 207 1.04 -2.21 3.65
N LEU A 208 -0.16 -1.79 4.03
CA LEU A 208 -0.78 -0.51 3.68
C LEU A 208 -0.94 0.33 4.94
N TYR A 209 -0.20 1.40 5.08
CA TYR A 209 -0.12 2.20 6.30
C TYR A 209 -0.60 3.63 6.03
N GLY A 210 -1.81 3.98 6.47
CA GLY A 210 -2.40 5.29 6.26
C GLY A 210 -2.53 5.68 4.78
N VAL A 211 -2.81 4.71 3.92
CA VAL A 211 -2.93 4.91 2.47
C VAL A 211 -4.28 5.53 2.15
N GLY A 212 -4.28 6.61 1.36
CA GLY A 212 -5.46 7.42 1.09
C GLY A 212 -6.27 6.98 -0.13
N LYS A 213 -7.47 7.52 -0.25
CA LYS A 213 -8.50 7.11 -1.22
C LYS A 213 -8.16 7.37 -2.70
N ASN A 214 -7.17 8.22 -2.98
CA ASN A 214 -6.68 8.42 -4.35
C ASN A 214 -5.60 7.41 -4.75
N THR A 215 -5.36 6.39 -3.92
CA THR A 215 -4.52 5.24 -4.28
C THR A 215 -5.40 4.13 -4.86
N THR A 216 -5.03 3.62 -6.02
CA THR A 216 -5.76 2.53 -6.68
C THR A 216 -5.06 1.19 -6.42
N LEU A 217 -5.76 0.26 -5.80
CA LEU A 217 -5.26 -1.07 -5.46
C LEU A 217 -6.21 -2.12 -6.04
N SER A 218 -5.75 -2.87 -7.05
CA SER A 218 -6.60 -3.84 -7.71
C SER A 218 -5.85 -5.02 -8.33
N HIS A 219 -6.50 -6.20 -8.36
CA HIS A 219 -5.95 -7.41 -8.93
C HIS A 219 -4.59 -7.77 -8.34
N ILE A 220 -4.58 -8.03 -7.02
CA ILE A 220 -3.37 -8.30 -6.25
C ILE A 220 -3.45 -9.73 -5.72
N HIS A 221 -2.51 -10.57 -6.11
CA HIS A 221 -2.36 -11.92 -5.60
C HIS A 221 -1.14 -12.01 -4.68
N ILE A 222 -1.38 -12.33 -3.42
CA ILE A 222 -0.33 -12.49 -2.40
C ILE A 222 -0.36 -13.94 -1.92
N SER A 223 0.77 -14.63 -2.03
CA SER A 223 0.77 -16.06 -1.75
C SER A 223 2.05 -16.55 -1.10
N LYS A 224 1.90 -17.63 -0.31
CA LYS A 224 3.01 -18.38 0.28
C LYS A 224 3.95 -17.51 1.13
N GLY A 225 3.40 -16.49 1.80
CA GLY A 225 4.14 -15.63 2.71
C GLY A 225 4.30 -16.28 4.09
N LEU A 226 5.36 -15.91 4.82
CA LEU A 226 5.55 -16.29 6.23
C LEU A 226 4.68 -15.41 7.16
N GLY A 227 4.51 -14.12 6.83
CA GLY A 227 3.61 -13.20 7.52
C GLY A 227 2.17 -13.29 7.01
N SER A 228 1.37 -12.29 7.28
CA SER A 228 0.04 -12.15 6.69
C SER A 228 0.12 -11.72 5.23
N GLY A 229 -0.89 -12.10 4.44
CA GLY A 229 -0.89 -11.75 3.03
C GLY A 229 -0.94 -10.23 2.85
N MET A 230 -2.06 -9.61 3.16
CA MET A 230 -2.22 -8.15 3.16
C MET A 230 -2.53 -7.66 4.56
N ALA A 231 -1.92 -6.54 4.97
CA ALA A 231 -2.25 -5.88 6.22
C ALA A 231 -2.50 -4.39 6.00
N ILE A 232 -3.59 -3.89 6.58
CA ILE A 232 -4.08 -2.53 6.40
C ILE A 232 -4.10 -1.84 7.75
N PHE A 233 -3.31 -0.77 7.89
CA PHE A 233 -3.15 0.00 9.13
C PHE A 233 -3.67 1.42 8.93
N GLY A 234 -4.96 1.61 9.14
CA GLY A 234 -5.63 2.90 8.92
C GLY A 234 -5.70 3.33 7.46
N GLY A 235 -6.01 4.60 7.24
CA GLY A 235 -6.25 5.14 5.91
C GLY A 235 -7.65 4.84 5.38
N ASN A 236 -7.88 5.16 4.11
CA ASN A 236 -9.18 5.02 3.48
C ASN A 236 -9.09 4.62 2.00
N ALA A 237 -8.02 3.90 1.63
CA ALA A 237 -7.84 3.39 0.27
C ALA A 237 -8.97 2.42 -0.12
N THR A 238 -9.28 2.40 -1.42
CA THR A 238 -10.20 1.43 -2.01
C THR A 238 -9.41 0.27 -2.60
N ILE A 239 -9.81 -0.97 -2.27
CA ILE A 239 -9.06 -2.19 -2.55
C ILE A 239 -9.96 -3.21 -3.26
N TYR A 240 -9.65 -3.51 -4.52
CA TYR A 240 -10.44 -4.40 -5.36
C TYR A 240 -9.70 -5.68 -5.72
N ASN A 241 -10.42 -6.80 -5.86
CA ASN A 241 -9.90 -8.05 -6.42
C ASN A 241 -8.59 -8.50 -5.75
N VAL A 242 -8.65 -8.81 -4.47
CA VAL A 242 -7.51 -9.32 -3.70
C VAL A 242 -7.61 -10.83 -3.58
N LEU A 243 -6.50 -11.50 -3.85
CA LEU A 243 -6.30 -12.91 -3.69
C LEU A 243 -5.20 -13.15 -2.67
N SER A 244 -5.52 -13.70 -1.52
CA SER A 244 -4.56 -14.02 -0.45
C SER A 244 -4.57 -15.51 -0.19
N THR A 245 -3.47 -16.21 -0.51
CA THR A 245 -3.46 -17.69 -0.48
C THR A 245 -2.24 -18.25 0.22
N GLN A 246 -2.43 -19.26 1.08
CA GLN A 246 -1.34 -20.04 1.69
C GLN A 246 -0.34 -19.19 2.49
N ASN A 247 -0.77 -18.10 3.11
CA ASN A 247 0.08 -17.30 3.98
C ASN A 247 0.11 -17.89 5.40
N GLN A 248 1.25 -17.83 6.08
CA GLN A 248 1.47 -18.56 7.33
C GLN A 248 0.94 -17.85 8.58
N ILE A 249 0.45 -16.63 8.46
CA ILE A 249 -0.32 -15.96 9.52
C ILE A 249 -1.75 -15.80 9.01
N ASN A 250 -2.22 -14.59 8.80
CA ASN A 250 -3.58 -14.33 8.37
C ASN A 250 -3.66 -14.11 6.84
N GLY A 251 -4.83 -14.30 6.28
CA GLY A 251 -5.04 -13.92 4.89
C GLY A 251 -4.98 -12.41 4.72
N ILE A 252 -5.82 -11.70 5.47
CA ILE A 252 -5.88 -10.23 5.47
C ILE A 252 -5.97 -9.74 6.93
N GLU A 253 -5.31 -8.63 7.23
CA GLU A 253 -5.42 -7.90 8.49
C GLU A 253 -6.03 -6.53 8.26
N ILE A 254 -6.94 -6.11 9.14
CA ILE A 254 -7.54 -4.79 9.14
C ILE A 254 -7.31 -4.18 10.52
N GLU A 255 -6.47 -3.17 10.59
CA GLU A 255 -6.07 -2.55 11.85
C GLU A 255 -6.10 -1.02 11.77
N GLY A 256 -5.89 -0.37 12.89
CA GLY A 256 -5.62 1.06 12.95
C GLY A 256 -6.71 1.96 12.39
N GLY A 257 -7.97 1.54 12.40
CA GLY A 257 -9.09 2.37 12.00
C GLY A 257 -9.21 2.60 10.49
N TRP A 258 -8.87 1.63 9.67
CA TRP A 258 -9.14 1.72 8.22
C TRP A 258 -10.62 1.97 7.95
N SER A 259 -10.90 2.94 7.07
CA SER A 259 -12.25 3.40 6.73
C SER A 259 -12.51 3.40 5.22
N GLY A 260 -11.82 2.53 4.50
CA GLY A 260 -11.94 2.41 3.05
C GLY A 260 -13.02 1.44 2.58
N ILE A 261 -12.95 1.14 1.29
CA ILE A 261 -13.86 0.22 0.62
C ILE A 261 -13.09 -0.98 0.10
N GLY A 262 -13.60 -2.17 0.38
CA GLY A 262 -13.12 -3.44 -0.17
C GLY A 262 -14.15 -4.09 -1.08
N LEU A 263 -13.70 -4.71 -2.18
CA LEU A 263 -14.57 -5.43 -3.10
C LEU A 263 -13.86 -6.63 -3.69
N LYS A 264 -14.52 -7.79 -3.66
CA LYS A 264 -14.01 -9.05 -4.23
C LYS A 264 -12.71 -9.50 -3.60
N TRP A 265 -12.78 -9.90 -2.34
CA TRP A 265 -11.64 -10.45 -1.62
C TRP A 265 -11.77 -11.97 -1.50
N PHE A 266 -10.75 -12.67 -1.96
CA PHE A 266 -10.65 -14.11 -1.82
C PHE A 266 -9.48 -14.48 -0.93
N VAL A 267 -9.76 -15.22 0.14
CA VAL A 267 -8.76 -15.75 1.06
C VAL A 267 -8.83 -17.27 1.07
N SER A 268 -7.71 -17.93 0.88
CA SER A 268 -7.66 -19.40 0.89
C SER A 268 -6.45 -19.94 1.62
N GLN A 269 -6.71 -20.92 2.47
CA GLN A 269 -5.68 -21.68 3.19
C GLN A 269 -4.67 -20.79 3.97
N PRO A 270 -5.08 -19.73 4.68
CA PRO A 270 -4.19 -19.11 5.62
C PRO A 270 -3.91 -20.06 6.77
N GLN A 271 -2.71 -20.00 7.36
CA GLN A 271 -2.38 -20.88 8.48
C GLN A 271 -3.17 -20.54 9.75
N GLN A 272 -3.49 -19.27 9.95
CA GLN A 272 -4.31 -18.80 11.05
C GLN A 272 -5.68 -18.34 10.53
N HIS A 273 -6.01 -17.08 10.60
CA HIS A 273 -7.34 -16.57 10.30
C HIS A 273 -7.50 -16.11 8.85
N GLY A 274 -8.72 -16.21 8.34
CA GLY A 274 -9.06 -15.64 7.04
C GLY A 274 -8.86 -14.14 7.04
N ILE A 275 -9.62 -13.43 7.89
CA ILE A 275 -9.45 -11.99 8.14
C ILE A 275 -9.34 -11.76 9.64
N TRP A 276 -8.28 -11.06 10.03
CA TRP A 276 -8.03 -10.58 11.39
C TRP A 276 -8.37 -9.11 11.49
N ILE A 277 -9.09 -8.70 12.55
CA ILE A 277 -9.52 -7.31 12.73
C ILE A 277 -9.14 -6.85 14.13
N ASP A 278 -8.36 -5.77 14.20
CA ASP A 278 -7.97 -5.11 15.46
C ASP A 278 -8.18 -3.60 15.37
N TYR A 279 -9.24 -3.13 16.00
CA TYR A 279 -9.48 -1.71 16.21
C TYR A 279 -9.18 -1.40 17.67
N SER A 280 -7.96 -0.97 17.96
CA SER A 280 -7.61 -0.47 19.28
C SER A 280 -8.56 0.64 19.71
N THR A 281 -8.71 0.86 21.02
CA THR A 281 -9.62 1.86 21.58
C THR A 281 -9.43 3.27 21.04
N GLU A 282 -8.23 3.59 20.55
CA GLU A 282 -7.94 4.88 19.91
C GLU A 282 -8.48 4.96 18.49
N ALA A 283 -8.39 3.87 17.73
CA ALA A 283 -8.92 3.79 16.36
C ALA A 283 -10.43 3.99 16.30
N SER A 284 -11.16 3.60 17.34
CA SER A 284 -12.62 3.77 17.42
C SER A 284 -13.07 5.23 17.53
N LYS A 285 -12.20 6.15 17.93
CA LYS A 285 -12.56 7.58 18.13
C LYS A 285 -12.85 8.31 16.81
N ASN A 286 -12.26 7.89 15.69
CA ASN A 286 -12.41 8.61 14.41
C ASN A 286 -13.71 8.34 13.65
N GLY A 287 -14.64 7.59 14.20
CA GLY A 287 -16.03 7.52 13.75
C GLY A 287 -16.32 6.91 12.39
N THR A 288 -15.30 6.67 11.57
CA THR A 288 -15.43 6.15 10.20
C THR A 288 -15.42 4.63 10.17
N ALA A 289 -16.26 4.08 9.31
CA ALA A 289 -16.44 2.64 9.16
C ALA A 289 -15.92 2.15 7.80
N PHE A 290 -15.33 0.98 7.76
CA PHE A 290 -15.02 0.33 6.48
C PHE A 290 -16.27 -0.34 5.90
N SER A 291 -16.24 -0.57 4.59
CA SER A 291 -17.24 -1.37 3.88
C SER A 291 -16.57 -2.37 2.96
N VAL A 292 -16.85 -3.65 3.15
CA VAL A 292 -16.29 -4.72 2.30
C VAL A 292 -17.42 -5.59 1.75
N SER A 293 -17.40 -5.85 0.46
CA SER A 293 -18.39 -6.68 -0.20
C SER A 293 -17.74 -7.80 -1.02
N GLU A 294 -18.51 -8.87 -1.27
CA GLU A 294 -18.09 -10.03 -2.05
C GLU A 294 -16.79 -10.66 -1.50
N VAL A 295 -16.84 -11.16 -0.26
CA VAL A 295 -15.70 -11.82 0.39
C VAL A 295 -15.94 -13.33 0.42
N LEU A 296 -14.94 -14.09 -0.03
CA LEU A 296 -14.91 -15.54 0.13
C LEU A 296 -13.69 -15.97 0.93
N ILE A 297 -13.91 -16.70 2.02
CA ILE A 297 -12.86 -17.29 2.84
C ILE A 297 -12.97 -18.82 2.78
N LYS A 298 -11.85 -19.45 2.38
CA LYS A 298 -11.77 -20.91 2.25
C LYS A 298 -10.69 -21.52 3.13
N ASN A 299 -11.04 -22.60 3.84
CA ASN A 299 -10.11 -23.52 4.50
C ASN A 299 -9.00 -22.84 5.34
N PRO A 300 -9.27 -21.95 6.29
CA PRO A 300 -8.26 -21.56 7.27
C PRO A 300 -7.84 -22.79 8.06
N LEU A 301 -6.51 -23.00 8.21
CA LEU A 301 -6.00 -24.29 8.68
C LEU A 301 -6.13 -24.44 10.20
N ASN A 302 -5.80 -23.41 10.98
CA ASN A 302 -5.83 -23.45 12.45
C ASN A 302 -6.68 -22.33 13.08
N GLY A 303 -7.27 -21.45 12.28
CA GLY A 303 -7.97 -20.26 12.76
C GLY A 303 -9.45 -20.22 12.35
N ALA A 304 -10.00 -19.03 12.46
CA ALA A 304 -11.38 -18.72 12.10
C ALA A 304 -11.47 -18.03 10.73
N GLY A 305 -12.67 -17.98 10.17
CA GLY A 305 -12.97 -17.16 9.01
C GLY A 305 -12.71 -15.68 9.31
N LEU A 306 -13.41 -15.13 10.30
CA LEU A 306 -13.15 -13.80 10.86
C LEU A 306 -12.65 -13.92 12.31
N ALA A 307 -11.65 -13.13 12.66
CA ALA A 307 -11.15 -13.04 14.02
C ALA A 307 -11.06 -11.58 14.48
N PHE A 308 -11.44 -11.34 15.74
CA PHE A 308 -11.50 -10.01 16.34
C PHE A 308 -10.66 -9.96 17.62
N LYS A 309 -9.80 -8.97 17.74
CA LYS A 309 -9.03 -8.72 18.95
C LYS A 309 -9.69 -7.65 19.83
N SER A 310 -10.42 -6.72 19.22
CA SER A 310 -11.08 -5.63 19.93
C SER A 310 -12.56 -5.51 19.54
N GLY A 311 -13.40 -5.07 20.48
CA GLY A 311 -14.84 -4.88 20.28
C GLY A 311 -15.23 -3.52 19.67
N GLY A 312 -14.28 -2.61 19.50
CA GLY A 312 -14.54 -1.26 18.98
C GLY A 312 -14.61 -1.16 17.45
N VAL A 313 -14.69 -2.29 16.75
CA VAL A 313 -14.70 -2.34 15.28
C VAL A 313 -15.93 -1.65 14.73
N LYS A 314 -15.72 -0.74 13.78
CA LYS A 314 -16.78 -0.10 12.99
C LYS A 314 -16.63 -0.49 11.53
N GLY A 315 -17.71 -0.95 10.92
CA GLY A 315 -17.71 -1.36 9.53
C GLY A 315 -18.63 -2.53 9.25
N HIS A 316 -18.74 -2.87 8.00
CA HIS A 316 -19.61 -3.98 7.63
C HIS A 316 -19.08 -4.79 6.45
N PHE A 317 -19.51 -6.05 6.41
CA PHE A 317 -19.42 -6.91 5.25
C PHE A 317 -20.83 -7.07 4.66
N SER A 318 -21.07 -6.58 3.45
CA SER A 318 -22.38 -6.71 2.82
C SER A 318 -22.61 -8.12 2.26
N SER A 319 -21.54 -8.83 1.91
CA SER A 319 -21.61 -10.22 1.46
C SER A 319 -20.32 -10.94 1.85
N LEU A 320 -20.46 -11.94 2.71
CA LEU A 320 -19.37 -12.77 3.21
C LEU A 320 -19.73 -14.23 3.03
N GLN A 321 -18.82 -15.02 2.49
CA GLN A 321 -19.00 -16.45 2.33
C GLN A 321 -17.86 -17.24 2.98
N PHE A 322 -18.21 -18.31 3.66
CA PHE A 322 -17.30 -19.31 4.19
C PHE A 322 -17.44 -20.65 3.44
N SER A 323 -16.31 -21.28 3.15
CA SER A 323 -16.24 -22.62 2.58
C SER A 323 -15.14 -23.43 3.27
N GLY A 324 -15.45 -24.59 3.81
CA GLY A 324 -14.50 -25.40 4.56
C GLY A 324 -13.94 -24.69 5.81
N VAL A 325 -14.72 -23.81 6.42
CA VAL A 325 -14.33 -23.05 7.61
C VAL A 325 -14.88 -23.74 8.85
N SER A 326 -14.01 -24.37 9.65
CA SER A 326 -14.38 -25.08 10.86
C SER A 326 -14.83 -24.15 12.00
N LYS A 327 -14.29 -22.93 12.04
CA LYS A 327 -14.63 -21.89 13.01
C LYS A 327 -14.94 -20.60 12.25
N GLY A 328 -16.23 -20.22 12.17
CA GLY A 328 -16.65 -19.03 11.42
C GLY A 328 -16.05 -17.75 12.00
N PHE A 329 -16.17 -17.61 13.34
CA PHE A 329 -15.75 -16.42 14.05
C PHE A 329 -14.89 -16.76 15.27
N TYR A 330 -13.98 -15.84 15.62
CA TYR A 330 -13.19 -15.91 16.83
C TYR A 330 -13.12 -14.52 17.47
N ALA A 331 -13.25 -14.46 18.79
CA ALA A 331 -12.99 -13.26 19.57
C ALA A 331 -12.03 -13.62 20.71
N SER A 332 -11.13 -12.71 21.04
CA SER A 332 -10.12 -12.94 22.09
C SER A 332 -10.73 -13.12 23.49
N ASP A 333 -11.86 -12.46 23.74
CA ASP A 333 -12.68 -12.64 24.94
C ASP A 333 -14.16 -12.26 24.72
N VAL A 334 -15.04 -12.51 25.72
CA VAL A 334 -16.47 -12.24 25.63
C VAL A 334 -16.79 -10.75 25.49
N ASN A 335 -16.00 -9.86 26.07
CA ASN A 335 -16.24 -8.42 25.99
C ASN A 335 -16.04 -7.88 24.58
N VAL A 336 -15.22 -8.55 23.77
CA VAL A 336 -15.06 -8.22 22.35
C VAL A 336 -16.39 -8.43 21.61
N LEU A 337 -17.11 -9.52 21.87
CA LEU A 337 -18.41 -9.81 21.25
C LEU A 337 -19.47 -8.77 21.63
N ASP A 338 -19.55 -8.44 22.90
CA ASP A 338 -20.47 -7.39 23.40
C ASP A 338 -20.13 -6.03 22.75
N GLY A 339 -18.86 -5.72 22.63
CA GLY A 339 -18.38 -4.53 21.94
C GLY A 339 -18.77 -4.50 20.46
N LEU A 340 -18.64 -5.59 19.73
CA LEU A 340 -19.04 -5.69 18.31
C LEU A 340 -20.54 -5.45 18.14
N SER A 341 -21.37 -6.00 19.03
CA SER A 341 -22.83 -5.82 18.99
C SER A 341 -23.27 -4.36 19.17
N THR A 342 -22.43 -3.53 19.79
CA THR A 342 -22.74 -2.10 20.10
C THR A 342 -21.95 -1.10 19.28
N SER A 343 -20.86 -1.52 18.62
CA SER A 343 -19.93 -0.63 17.91
C SER A 343 -20.42 -0.15 16.55
N GLY A 344 -21.44 -0.79 15.97
CA GLY A 344 -21.87 -0.57 14.58
C GLY A 344 -21.16 -1.46 13.58
N PHE A 345 -20.59 -2.58 14.04
CA PHE A 345 -20.15 -3.66 13.16
C PHE A 345 -21.34 -4.50 12.69
N GLY A 346 -21.29 -4.97 11.43
CA GLY A 346 -22.36 -5.82 10.88
C GLY A 346 -21.91 -6.68 9.71
N ILE A 347 -22.64 -7.78 9.51
CA ILE A 347 -22.57 -8.64 8.33
C ILE A 347 -23.99 -8.72 7.77
N GLU A 348 -24.24 -8.16 6.59
CA GLU A 348 -25.58 -8.11 6.00
C GLU A 348 -26.02 -9.48 5.49
N ALA A 349 -25.15 -10.19 4.76
CA ALA A 349 -25.40 -11.52 4.26
C ALA A 349 -24.19 -12.44 4.48
N LEU A 350 -24.44 -13.57 5.13
CA LEU A 350 -23.45 -14.63 5.37
C LEU A 350 -23.84 -15.89 4.61
N GLY A 351 -22.99 -16.28 3.66
CA GLY A 351 -23.12 -17.55 2.92
C GLY A 351 -22.28 -18.67 3.54
N LEU A 352 -22.84 -19.88 3.61
CA LEU A 352 -22.16 -21.06 4.15
C LEU A 352 -22.26 -22.18 3.10
N GLN A 353 -21.11 -22.62 2.57
CA GLN A 353 -21.10 -23.66 1.51
C GLN A 353 -21.13 -25.08 2.06
N ASP A 354 -20.55 -25.31 3.23
CA ASP A 354 -20.45 -26.64 3.80
C ASP A 354 -21.09 -26.67 5.19
N THR A 355 -22.04 -27.59 5.40
CA THR A 355 -22.69 -27.78 6.68
C THR A 355 -22.03 -28.92 7.48
N PRO A 356 -22.03 -28.83 8.82
CA PRO A 356 -22.58 -27.76 9.63
C PRO A 356 -21.59 -26.63 9.84
N ALA A 357 -22.01 -25.41 9.58
CA ALA A 357 -21.25 -24.26 10.01
C ALA A 357 -21.27 -24.22 11.55
N ASN A 358 -20.21 -24.63 12.15
CA ASN A 358 -20.02 -24.43 13.58
C ASN A 358 -19.70 -22.95 13.77
N PHE A 359 -20.70 -22.17 14.14
CA PHE A 359 -20.52 -20.84 14.72
C PHE A 359 -19.90 -21.03 16.10
N ASN A 360 -18.62 -21.37 16.16
CA ASN A 360 -17.92 -21.50 17.41
C ASN A 360 -17.44 -20.12 17.87
N TRP A 361 -18.21 -19.52 18.75
CA TRP A 361 -17.80 -18.37 19.55
C TRP A 361 -17.10 -18.89 20.81
N GLY A 362 -15.77 -18.87 20.79
CA GLY A 362 -15.00 -19.16 21.98
C GLY A 362 -15.25 -20.52 22.64
N ASN A 363 -16.43 -20.89 23.08
CA ASN A 363 -16.82 -22.16 23.67
C ASN A 363 -18.35 -22.41 23.66
N SER A 364 -19.13 -21.62 22.93
CA SER A 364 -20.56 -21.81 22.87
C SER A 364 -21.06 -22.09 21.45
N ASP A 365 -21.82 -23.17 21.28
CA ASP A 365 -22.60 -23.48 20.08
C ASP A 365 -23.81 -22.53 19.99
N ALA A 366 -23.55 -21.25 19.75
CA ALA A 366 -24.58 -20.25 19.78
C ALA A 366 -25.11 -19.94 18.37
N ASN A 367 -26.36 -19.51 18.29
CA ASN A 367 -26.98 -18.91 17.11
C ASN A 367 -26.08 -17.80 16.52
N PRO A 368 -26.24 -17.47 15.22
CA PRO A 368 -25.54 -16.32 14.64
C PRO A 368 -25.66 -15.11 15.56
N PRO A 369 -24.56 -14.38 15.80
CA PRO A 369 -24.61 -13.20 16.65
C PRO A 369 -25.50 -12.12 16.07
N SER A 370 -26.00 -11.20 16.91
CA SER A 370 -26.94 -10.15 16.53
C SER A 370 -26.48 -9.22 15.41
N PHE A 371 -25.18 -9.15 15.15
CA PHE A 371 -24.61 -8.38 14.04
C PHE A 371 -24.57 -9.11 12.70
N VAL A 372 -25.02 -10.38 12.65
CA VAL A 372 -25.20 -11.13 11.40
C VAL A 372 -26.68 -11.02 11.00
N GLY A 373 -26.92 -10.42 9.82
CA GLY A 373 -28.26 -10.27 9.27
C GLY A 373 -28.79 -11.55 8.67
N GLU A 374 -28.82 -11.68 7.36
CA GLU A 374 -29.31 -12.86 6.68
C GLU A 374 -28.26 -13.97 6.59
N THR A 375 -28.64 -15.22 6.88
CA THR A 375 -27.81 -16.39 6.65
C THR A 375 -28.39 -17.15 5.46
N ASN A 376 -27.65 -17.17 4.35
CA ASN A 376 -28.04 -17.87 3.14
C ASN A 376 -27.06 -19.01 2.84
N PHE A 377 -27.62 -20.20 2.53
CA PHE A 377 -26.82 -21.34 2.06
C PHE A 377 -26.72 -21.38 0.52
N SER A 378 -26.91 -20.24 -0.16
CA SER A 378 -26.83 -20.20 -1.61
C SER A 378 -25.38 -20.09 -2.08
N THR A 379 -25.07 -20.86 -3.10
CA THR A 379 -23.80 -20.81 -3.80
C THR A 379 -23.57 -19.42 -4.41
N PHE A 380 -22.56 -18.70 -3.93
CA PHE A 380 -21.96 -17.65 -4.74
C PHE A 380 -21.47 -18.30 -6.04
N SER A 381 -21.74 -17.66 -7.16
CA SER A 381 -21.12 -18.06 -8.43
C SER A 381 -19.61 -17.93 -8.28
N ASP A 382 -18.85 -18.91 -8.74
CA ASP A 382 -17.38 -18.99 -8.74
C ASP A 382 -16.68 -17.88 -9.57
N ALA A 383 -17.30 -16.72 -9.68
CA ALA A 383 -16.83 -15.59 -10.47
C ALA A 383 -15.79 -14.74 -9.74
N PHE A 384 -14.87 -15.38 -8.98
CA PHE A 384 -13.56 -14.79 -8.82
C PHE A 384 -12.81 -15.08 -10.13
N PRO A 385 -12.38 -14.05 -10.85
CA PRO A 385 -11.69 -14.27 -12.12
C PRO A 385 -10.49 -15.18 -11.89
N ASP A 386 -10.29 -16.13 -12.79
CA ASP A 386 -9.14 -17.07 -12.84
C ASP A 386 -7.76 -16.41 -12.86
N TRP A 387 -7.71 -15.17 -12.51
CA TRP A 387 -6.56 -14.31 -12.52
C TRP A 387 -5.49 -14.84 -11.58
N GLY A 388 -4.59 -15.60 -12.13
CA GLY A 388 -3.36 -16.03 -11.45
C GLY A 388 -3.46 -17.23 -10.53
N LEU A 389 -4.59 -17.93 -10.44
CA LEU A 389 -4.65 -19.25 -9.83
C LEU A 389 -4.40 -20.32 -10.90
N PRO A 390 -3.48 -21.29 -10.69
CA PRO A 390 -3.70 -22.59 -11.21
C PRO A 390 -4.88 -23.18 -10.40
N ILE A 391 -6.04 -23.27 -11.01
CA ILE A 391 -7.16 -24.05 -10.45
C ILE A 391 -6.72 -25.50 -10.50
N GLN A 392 -6.47 -26.10 -9.36
CA GLN A 392 -6.48 -27.55 -9.12
C GLN A 392 -7.36 -27.83 -7.93
#